data_045eb66485f8cbbc33203ee6aea2f645
#
_entry.id   045eb66485f8cbbc33203ee6aea2f645
#
_cell.length_a   1.000
_cell.length_b   1.000
_cell.length_c   1.000
_cell.angle_alpha   90.00
_cell.angle_beta   90.00
_cell.angle_gamma   90.00
#
_symmetry.space_group_name_H-M   'P 1'
#
loop_
_entity.id
_entity.type
_entity.pdbx_description
1 polymer ?
#
loop_
_entity_poly.entity_id
_entity_poly.type
_entity_poly.pdbx_seq_one_letter_code
_entity_poly.pdbx_strand_id
1 'polypeptide(L)'
;MFWNDKPYHALDYELKMQYGQKVYKLALDGGMTCPNRDGLLGTGGCIFCSGGGSGEFAEAKGLHTSVAEQIHSAKKRVSLKMNGENGLYIAYFQSYTNTYASVSYLRELFTQAISQPDVVVLSIATRPDCLPPDVILLLKELNRIKPVWVELGLQTIHESTAEFIRRGYPLSDFYHAWQNLKEAGISVIAHVILGLPGESKDMIFETIRYLGHLGDHGIDGIKLQLLHILEGTDLADLYKKETVPVYSLLEYTDLVIDCLSLLPPSVVIHRLSGDGPKELLLAPLWSGNKRLVLNTLSKRLKERGICQGDRYLV
;
A
#
# COMPACT_ATOMS: atom_id res chain seq x y z
N MET A 1 -8.98 -23.10 -2.36
CA MET A 1 -9.92 -22.17 -3.05
C MET A 1 -9.16 -21.39 -4.10
N PHE A 2 -9.77 -21.09 -5.27
CA PHE A 2 -9.11 -20.33 -6.33
C PHE A 2 -9.98 -19.14 -6.73
N TRP A 3 -9.32 -18.01 -7.02
CA TRP A 3 -9.95 -16.79 -7.56
C TRP A 3 -9.52 -16.66 -9.03
N ASN A 4 -10.33 -17.20 -9.94
CA ASN A 4 -9.95 -17.56 -11.30
C ASN A 4 -8.77 -18.57 -11.30
N ASP A 5 -7.64 -18.14 -11.89
CA ASP A 5 -6.40 -18.90 -12.01
C ASP A 5 -5.41 -18.71 -10.85
N LYS A 6 -5.76 -17.85 -9.86
CA LYS A 6 -4.87 -17.52 -8.74
C LYS A 6 -5.25 -18.23 -7.46
N PRO A 7 -4.29 -18.77 -6.70
CA PRO A 7 -4.52 -19.39 -5.40
C PRO A 7 -4.60 -18.36 -4.26
N TYR A 8 -4.94 -17.09 -4.57
CA TYR A 8 -5.13 -16.01 -3.60
C TYR A 8 -6.13 -14.98 -4.13
N HIS A 9 -6.83 -14.31 -3.21
CA HIS A 9 -7.85 -13.30 -3.51
C HIS A 9 -7.21 -12.00 -4.04
N ALA A 10 -6.96 -11.97 -5.33
CA ALA A 10 -6.28 -10.85 -5.97
C ALA A 10 -7.23 -9.66 -6.19
N LEU A 11 -6.76 -8.44 -5.98
CA LEU A 11 -7.51 -7.21 -6.25
C LEU A 11 -8.07 -7.14 -7.68
N ASP A 12 -7.33 -7.63 -8.69
CA ASP A 12 -7.80 -7.65 -10.07
C ASP A 12 -9.04 -8.54 -10.25
N TYR A 13 -9.12 -9.65 -9.50
CA TYR A 13 -10.30 -10.51 -9.48
C TYR A 13 -11.48 -9.78 -8.84
N GLU A 14 -11.29 -9.21 -7.65
CA GLU A 14 -12.32 -8.48 -6.91
C GLU A 14 -12.92 -7.34 -7.75
N LEU A 15 -12.06 -6.53 -8.36
CA LEU A 15 -12.47 -5.42 -9.21
C LEU A 15 -13.23 -5.88 -10.47
N LYS A 16 -12.82 -6.98 -11.09
CA LYS A 16 -13.54 -7.55 -12.24
C LYS A 16 -14.92 -8.09 -11.86
N MET A 17 -15.03 -8.70 -10.68
CA MET A 17 -16.32 -9.15 -10.18
C MET A 17 -17.27 -7.98 -9.89
N GLN A 18 -16.74 -6.89 -9.34
CA GLN A 18 -17.52 -5.72 -8.97
C GLN A 18 -17.89 -4.83 -10.18
N TYR A 19 -16.98 -4.63 -11.13
CA TYR A 19 -17.13 -3.65 -12.22
C TYR A 19 -17.24 -4.29 -13.60
N GLY A 20 -17.19 -5.60 -13.72
CA GLY A 20 -17.28 -6.33 -15.00
C GLY A 20 -16.06 -6.22 -15.90
N GLN A 21 -15.08 -5.38 -15.54
CA GLN A 21 -13.87 -5.13 -16.32
C GLN A 21 -12.66 -4.80 -15.44
N LYS A 22 -11.51 -4.72 -16.07
CA LYS A 22 -10.27 -4.31 -15.40
C LYS A 22 -10.33 -2.84 -14.98
N VAL A 23 -9.92 -2.55 -13.75
CA VAL A 23 -9.79 -1.19 -13.21
C VAL A 23 -8.31 -0.87 -13.01
N TYR A 24 -7.89 0.32 -13.44
CA TYR A 24 -6.49 0.75 -13.41
C TYR A 24 -6.25 1.78 -12.31
N LYS A 25 -5.12 1.71 -11.62
CA LYS A 25 -4.70 2.72 -10.64
C LYS A 25 -4.05 3.91 -11.34
N LEU A 26 -4.50 5.12 -10.98
CA LEU A 26 -3.89 6.39 -11.32
C LEU A 26 -3.22 6.94 -10.06
N ALA A 27 -1.90 6.93 -10.01
CA ALA A 27 -1.15 7.42 -8.86
C ALA A 27 -1.05 8.96 -8.94
N LEU A 28 -1.58 9.61 -7.91
CA LEU A 28 -1.73 11.06 -7.80
C LEU A 28 -0.93 11.60 -6.62
N ASP A 29 -0.54 12.85 -6.70
CA ASP A 29 0.09 13.60 -5.61
C ASP A 29 -0.89 14.65 -5.06
N GLY A 30 -1.22 14.53 -3.78
CA GLY A 30 -2.09 15.49 -3.09
C GLY A 30 -1.36 16.74 -2.60
N GLY A 31 -0.04 16.78 -2.71
CA GLY A 31 0.79 17.90 -2.28
C GLY A 31 0.98 18.03 -0.78
N MET A 32 0.61 17.03 -0.01
CA MET A 32 0.88 16.98 1.42
C MET A 32 2.34 16.65 1.71
N THR A 33 2.74 16.84 2.97
CA THR A 33 4.01 16.36 3.53
C THR A 33 3.77 15.22 4.52
N CYS A 34 4.67 15.01 5.44
CA CYS A 34 4.58 13.98 6.47
C CYS A 34 5.07 14.53 7.81
N PRO A 35 4.39 14.25 8.95
CA PRO A 35 4.83 14.66 10.29
C PRO A 35 6.26 14.23 10.63
N ASN A 36 6.78 13.15 10.04
CA ASN A 36 8.16 12.70 10.19
C ASN A 36 9.17 13.56 9.39
N ARG A 37 8.73 14.57 8.62
CA ARG A 37 9.56 15.36 7.72
C ARG A 37 9.45 16.86 7.88
N ASP A 38 8.34 17.36 8.42
CA ASP A 38 8.09 18.80 8.54
C ASP A 38 8.51 19.41 9.88
N GLY A 39 9.08 18.58 10.76
CA GLY A 39 9.56 18.98 12.07
C GLY A 39 8.57 18.71 13.21
N LEU A 40 7.35 18.24 12.93
CA LEU A 40 6.39 17.93 14.00
C LEU A 40 6.88 16.71 14.82
N LEU A 41 7.24 15.63 14.18
CA LEU A 41 7.80 14.41 14.81
C LEU A 41 9.29 14.23 14.47
N GLY A 42 9.73 14.76 13.35
CA GLY A 42 11.10 14.67 12.86
C GLY A 42 11.28 15.30 11.49
N THR A 43 12.51 15.38 11.03
CA THR A 43 12.85 15.98 9.71
C THR A 43 13.37 14.96 8.70
N GLY A 44 13.84 13.78 9.16
CA GLY A 44 14.47 12.76 8.31
C GLY A 44 13.50 11.78 7.64
N GLY A 45 12.26 11.68 8.12
CA GLY A 45 11.33 10.63 7.68
C GLY A 45 11.66 9.25 8.25
N CYS A 46 10.93 8.23 7.82
CA CYS A 46 11.28 6.84 8.09
C CYS A 46 12.60 6.49 7.39
N ILE A 47 13.42 5.61 8.00
CA ILE A 47 14.78 5.32 7.50
C ILE A 47 14.82 4.77 6.07
N PHE A 48 13.74 4.16 5.59
CA PHE A 48 13.61 3.57 4.25
C PHE A 48 12.93 4.49 3.24
N CYS A 49 12.39 5.63 3.68
CA CYS A 49 11.53 6.47 2.84
C CYS A 49 12.40 7.45 2.03
N SER A 50 12.31 7.35 0.70
CA SER A 50 13.00 8.26 -0.22
C SER A 50 12.55 9.71 -0.11
N GLY A 51 13.28 10.60 -0.74
CA GLY A 51 12.93 12.03 -0.83
C GLY A 51 11.55 12.30 -1.43
N GLY A 52 11.04 11.41 -2.29
CA GLY A 52 9.71 11.49 -2.90
C GLY A 52 8.56 10.97 -2.02
N GLY A 53 8.82 10.53 -0.78
CA GLY A 53 7.77 10.06 0.12
C GLY A 53 6.98 8.86 -0.40
N SER A 54 7.64 7.93 -1.11
CA SER A 54 7.04 6.79 -1.83
C SER A 54 6.14 7.21 -3.01
N GLY A 55 6.25 8.45 -3.46
CA GLY A 55 5.46 9.03 -4.56
C GLY A 55 6.19 9.10 -5.90
N GLU A 56 7.31 8.40 -6.10
CA GLU A 56 8.12 8.46 -7.32
C GLU A 56 7.36 8.06 -8.58
N PHE A 57 6.26 7.33 -8.44
CA PHE A 57 5.39 6.93 -9.55
C PHE A 57 4.10 7.77 -9.65
N ALA A 58 3.90 8.71 -8.73
CA ALA A 58 2.76 9.63 -8.79
C ALA A 58 2.99 10.73 -9.83
N GLU A 59 1.90 11.38 -10.23
CA GLU A 59 1.99 12.62 -11.00
C GLU A 59 2.68 13.68 -10.15
N ALA A 60 3.78 14.25 -10.64
CA ALA A 60 4.55 15.21 -9.85
C ALA A 60 3.73 16.49 -9.58
N LYS A 61 3.67 16.89 -8.32
CA LYS A 61 3.11 18.18 -7.93
C LYS A 61 3.94 19.31 -8.59
N GLY A 62 3.27 20.28 -9.15
CA GLY A 62 3.92 21.41 -9.84
C GLY A 62 3.98 21.25 -11.35
N LEU A 63 3.80 20.05 -11.92
CA LEU A 63 3.57 19.83 -13.35
C LEU A 63 2.09 20.03 -13.73
N HIS A 64 1.18 19.99 -12.75
CA HIS A 64 -0.26 20.08 -12.94
C HIS A 64 -0.85 21.09 -11.98
N THR A 65 -1.83 21.87 -12.44
CA THR A 65 -2.51 22.90 -11.64
C THR A 65 -3.70 22.31 -10.85
N SER A 66 -4.22 21.15 -11.27
CA SER A 66 -5.37 20.51 -10.64
C SER A 66 -5.27 18.98 -10.61
N VAL A 67 -6.07 18.36 -9.75
CA VAL A 67 -6.22 16.89 -9.70
C VAL A 67 -6.79 16.35 -11.01
N ALA A 68 -7.71 17.10 -11.65
CA ALA A 68 -8.28 16.71 -12.93
C ALA A 68 -7.21 16.60 -14.04
N GLU A 69 -6.24 17.52 -14.07
CA GLU A 69 -5.11 17.47 -14.99
C GLU A 69 -4.17 16.29 -14.68
N GLN A 70 -3.87 16.03 -13.39
CA GLN A 70 -3.12 14.84 -12.99
C GLN A 70 -3.80 13.56 -13.47
N ILE A 71 -5.11 13.44 -13.27
CA ILE A 71 -5.89 12.28 -13.71
C ILE A 71 -5.82 12.15 -15.24
N HIS A 72 -5.98 13.24 -15.98
CA HIS A 72 -5.89 13.22 -17.44
C HIS A 72 -4.50 12.75 -17.93
N SER A 73 -3.42 13.27 -17.35
CA SER A 73 -2.06 12.84 -17.66
C SER A 73 -1.84 11.36 -17.32
N ALA A 74 -2.23 10.93 -16.13
CA ALA A 74 -2.11 9.54 -15.71
C ALA A 74 -2.90 8.56 -16.60
N LYS A 75 -4.11 8.94 -17.04
CA LYS A 75 -4.90 8.17 -18.01
C LYS A 75 -4.17 7.98 -19.33
N LYS A 76 -3.54 9.02 -19.87
CA LYS A 76 -2.74 8.90 -21.12
C LYS A 76 -1.64 7.84 -21.01
N ARG A 77 -0.96 7.77 -19.85
CA ARG A 77 0.09 6.74 -19.63
C ARG A 77 -0.48 5.33 -19.50
N VAL A 78 -1.66 5.22 -18.91
CA VAL A 78 -2.34 3.92 -18.72
C VAL A 78 -2.97 3.46 -20.03
N SER A 79 -3.53 4.36 -20.86
CA SER A 79 -4.18 4.03 -22.15
C SER A 79 -3.25 3.28 -23.12
N LEU A 80 -1.93 3.51 -23.03
CA LEU A 80 -0.93 2.74 -23.80
C LEU A 80 -0.94 1.22 -23.48
N LYS A 81 -1.53 0.85 -22.35
CA LYS A 81 -1.68 -0.56 -21.89
C LYS A 81 -3.08 -1.12 -22.14
N MET A 82 -3.98 -0.29 -22.68
CA MET A 82 -5.38 -0.62 -22.92
C MET A 82 -5.61 -0.76 -24.42
N ASN A 83 -6.14 -1.85 -24.85
CA ASN A 83 -6.44 -2.14 -26.27
C ASN A 83 -7.70 -1.41 -26.77
N GLY A 84 -7.81 -0.08 -26.54
CA GLY A 84 -8.93 0.74 -27.02
C GLY A 84 -10.23 0.69 -26.20
N GLU A 85 -10.23 0.07 -25.02
CA GLU A 85 -11.41 0.01 -24.13
C GLU A 85 -11.55 1.29 -23.29
N ASN A 86 -12.80 1.65 -22.99
CA ASN A 86 -13.10 2.69 -22.00
C ASN A 86 -12.68 2.20 -20.62
N GLY A 87 -11.62 2.79 -20.04
CA GLY A 87 -11.07 2.37 -18.76
C GLY A 87 -11.88 2.87 -17.57
N LEU A 88 -11.95 2.03 -16.53
CA LEU A 88 -12.31 2.45 -15.19
C LEU A 88 -11.07 2.60 -14.32
N TYR A 89 -11.11 3.55 -13.38
CA TYR A 89 -9.92 3.96 -12.65
C TYR A 89 -10.15 4.04 -11.14
N ILE A 90 -9.07 3.77 -10.40
CA ILE A 90 -8.90 4.13 -8.99
C ILE A 90 -8.06 5.40 -8.95
N ALA A 91 -8.60 6.49 -8.41
CA ALA A 91 -7.81 7.68 -8.07
C ALA A 91 -7.05 7.38 -6.78
N TYR A 92 -5.72 7.24 -6.86
CA TYR A 92 -4.87 6.79 -5.76
C TYR A 92 -3.89 7.88 -5.35
N PHE A 93 -4.14 8.51 -4.21
CA PHE A 93 -3.22 9.45 -3.57
C PHE A 93 -2.16 8.68 -2.82
N GLN A 94 -0.93 8.73 -3.30
CA GLN A 94 0.17 7.87 -2.84
C GLN A 94 1.27 8.60 -2.09
N SER A 95 1.64 9.82 -2.50
CA SER A 95 2.81 10.52 -1.98
C SER A 95 2.63 10.97 -0.53
N TYR A 96 3.59 10.67 0.34
CA TYR A 96 3.60 11.09 1.75
C TYR A 96 2.35 10.68 2.55
N THR A 97 1.70 11.66 3.24
CA THR A 97 0.57 11.43 4.13
C THR A 97 -0.66 12.20 3.64
N ASN A 98 -1.52 11.54 2.88
CA ASN A 98 -2.56 12.22 2.08
C ASN A 98 -3.83 12.65 2.85
N THR A 99 -3.80 12.61 4.19
CA THR A 99 -4.80 13.22 5.06
C THR A 99 -4.21 14.31 5.96
N TYR A 100 -2.92 14.63 5.78
CA TYR A 100 -2.21 15.60 6.59
C TYR A 100 -2.33 17.02 6.01
N ALA A 101 -3.56 17.55 6.03
CA ALA A 101 -3.91 18.90 5.59
C ALA A 101 -5.24 19.33 6.23
N SER A 102 -5.65 20.59 6.02
CA SER A 102 -6.97 21.04 6.47
C SER A 102 -8.11 20.31 5.76
N VAL A 103 -9.22 20.08 6.46
CA VAL A 103 -10.40 19.40 5.89
C VAL A 103 -10.93 20.10 4.64
N SER A 104 -10.87 21.44 4.61
CA SER A 104 -11.30 22.21 3.43
C SER A 104 -10.46 21.92 2.21
N TYR A 105 -9.13 21.83 2.37
CA TYR A 105 -8.22 21.44 1.30
C TYR A 105 -8.45 20.00 0.83
N LEU A 106 -8.56 19.06 1.79
CA LEU A 106 -8.83 17.66 1.48
C LEU A 106 -10.17 17.46 0.75
N ARG A 107 -11.20 18.20 1.17
CA ARG A 107 -12.53 18.20 0.53
C ARG A 107 -12.44 18.62 -0.94
N GLU A 108 -11.79 19.73 -1.21
CA GLU A 108 -11.61 20.22 -2.58
C GLU A 108 -10.85 19.18 -3.43
N LEU A 109 -9.71 18.71 -2.93
CA LEU A 109 -8.82 17.76 -3.60
C LEU A 109 -9.55 16.44 -3.95
N PHE A 110 -10.19 15.82 -2.95
CA PHE A 110 -10.83 14.52 -3.12
C PHE A 110 -12.12 14.61 -3.92
N THR A 111 -12.87 15.73 -3.81
CA THR A 111 -14.06 15.96 -4.63
C THR A 111 -13.70 16.07 -6.10
N GLN A 112 -12.62 16.76 -6.46
CA GLN A 112 -12.16 16.82 -7.86
C GLN A 112 -11.85 15.42 -8.42
N ALA A 113 -11.23 14.54 -7.60
CA ALA A 113 -10.91 13.18 -8.03
C ALA A 113 -12.17 12.30 -8.18
N ILE A 114 -13.05 12.32 -7.18
CA ILE A 114 -14.23 11.44 -7.14
C ILE A 114 -15.31 11.86 -8.16
N SER A 115 -15.31 13.14 -8.56
CA SER A 115 -16.26 13.68 -9.57
C SER A 115 -15.94 13.24 -10.99
N GLN A 116 -14.76 12.66 -11.24
CA GLN A 116 -14.44 12.14 -12.57
C GLN A 116 -15.35 10.93 -12.88
N PRO A 117 -16.08 10.90 -14.02
CA PRO A 117 -17.11 9.89 -14.26
C PRO A 117 -16.58 8.45 -14.30
N ASP A 118 -15.37 8.26 -14.79
CA ASP A 118 -14.69 6.97 -14.95
C ASP A 118 -13.78 6.59 -13.76
N VAL A 119 -13.65 7.45 -12.73
CA VAL A 119 -13.10 7.08 -11.45
C VAL A 119 -14.18 6.38 -10.63
N VAL A 120 -13.93 5.12 -10.28
CA VAL A 120 -14.89 4.26 -9.55
C VAL A 120 -14.52 4.06 -8.08
N VAL A 121 -13.28 4.36 -7.69
CA VAL A 121 -12.80 4.28 -6.31
C VAL A 121 -11.84 5.44 -6.05
N LEU A 122 -11.94 6.02 -4.85
CA LEU A 122 -10.94 6.92 -4.27
C LEU A 122 -10.10 6.14 -3.26
N SER A 123 -8.80 6.01 -3.49
CA SER A 123 -7.86 5.32 -2.59
C SER A 123 -6.84 6.31 -2.02
N ILE A 124 -6.68 6.34 -0.70
CA ILE A 124 -5.90 7.36 0.00
C ILE A 124 -4.88 6.67 0.91
N ALA A 125 -3.58 6.80 0.60
CA ALA A 125 -2.51 6.32 1.45
C ALA A 125 -2.19 7.36 2.53
N THR A 126 -2.19 6.92 3.78
CA THR A 126 -1.95 7.81 4.91
C THR A 126 -1.39 7.09 6.13
N ARG A 127 -1.05 7.88 7.15
CA ARG A 127 -0.64 7.43 8.47
C ARG A 127 -1.88 7.32 9.38
N PRO A 128 -1.91 6.34 10.29
CA PRO A 128 -3.00 6.20 11.25
C PRO A 128 -3.23 7.42 12.14
N ASP A 129 -2.14 8.04 12.61
CA ASP A 129 -2.15 9.24 13.48
C ASP A 129 -2.56 10.54 12.78
N CYS A 130 -2.83 10.48 11.46
CA CYS A 130 -3.28 11.62 10.65
C CYS A 130 -4.75 11.48 10.19
N LEU A 131 -5.59 10.88 11.02
CA LEU A 131 -7.03 10.66 10.76
C LEU A 131 -7.88 11.22 11.93
N PRO A 132 -7.89 12.56 12.14
CA PRO A 132 -8.76 13.15 13.15
C PRO A 132 -10.24 12.99 12.76
N PRO A 133 -11.19 13.14 13.73
CA PRO A 133 -12.62 12.85 13.50
C PRO A 133 -13.26 13.61 12.34
N ASP A 134 -12.84 14.85 12.10
CA ASP A 134 -13.35 15.68 11.01
C ASP A 134 -12.90 15.18 9.62
N VAL A 135 -11.68 14.64 9.53
CA VAL A 135 -11.21 13.97 8.31
C VAL A 135 -12.00 12.67 8.08
N ILE A 136 -12.21 11.84 9.11
CA ILE A 136 -13.02 10.62 8.99
C ILE A 136 -14.45 10.95 8.55
N LEU A 137 -15.04 12.03 9.09
CA LEU A 137 -16.35 12.48 8.66
C LEU A 137 -16.37 12.88 7.18
N LEU A 138 -15.38 13.60 6.70
CA LEU A 138 -15.23 13.93 5.28
C LEU A 138 -15.15 12.65 4.42
N LEU A 139 -14.31 11.69 4.83
CA LEU A 139 -14.16 10.43 4.08
C LEU A 139 -15.47 9.63 4.06
N LYS A 140 -16.23 9.63 5.16
CA LYS A 140 -17.55 9.01 5.24
C LYS A 140 -18.58 9.69 4.29
N GLU A 141 -18.55 11.01 4.17
CA GLU A 141 -19.37 11.74 3.21
C GLU A 141 -19.03 11.36 1.77
N LEU A 142 -17.73 11.33 1.43
CA LEU A 142 -17.27 10.95 0.09
C LEU A 142 -17.58 9.47 -0.24
N ASN A 143 -17.50 8.58 0.75
CA ASN A 143 -17.81 7.16 0.59
C ASN A 143 -19.28 6.89 0.21
N ARG A 144 -20.20 7.84 0.47
CA ARG A 144 -21.60 7.78 0.00
C ARG A 144 -21.72 8.09 -1.49
N ILE A 145 -20.74 8.74 -2.08
CA ILE A 145 -20.72 9.11 -3.51
C ILE A 145 -20.11 7.97 -4.32
N LYS A 146 -18.90 7.54 -3.94
CA LYS A 146 -18.18 6.40 -4.51
C LYS A 146 -17.32 5.73 -3.42
N PRO A 147 -17.01 4.45 -3.54
CA PRO A 147 -16.16 3.75 -2.57
C PRO A 147 -14.87 4.49 -2.26
N VAL A 148 -14.62 4.68 -0.98
CA VAL A 148 -13.36 5.24 -0.46
C VAL A 148 -12.58 4.12 0.23
N TRP A 149 -11.32 3.97 -0.14
CA TRP A 149 -10.37 3.08 0.52
C TRP A 149 -9.31 3.90 1.22
N VAL A 150 -9.01 3.54 2.46
CA VAL A 150 -7.89 4.12 3.20
C VAL A 150 -6.78 3.07 3.31
N GLU A 151 -5.62 3.41 2.77
CA GLU A 151 -4.44 2.57 2.81
C GLU A 151 -3.56 3.02 3.98
N LEU A 152 -3.60 2.27 5.10
CA LEU A 152 -2.89 2.60 6.34
C LEU A 152 -1.48 2.03 6.36
N GLY A 153 -0.51 2.86 6.68
CA GLY A 153 0.84 2.41 6.99
C GLY A 153 0.87 1.71 8.34
N LEU A 154 1.02 0.40 8.40
CA LEU A 154 1.32 -0.36 9.61
C LEU A 154 2.81 -0.69 9.68
N GLN A 155 3.33 -1.19 8.59
CA GLN A 155 4.67 -1.70 8.35
C GLN A 155 4.96 -2.98 9.15
N THR A 156 4.80 -2.95 10.46
CA THR A 156 4.97 -4.03 11.43
C THR A 156 4.14 -3.77 12.69
N ILE A 157 3.81 -4.81 13.45
CA ILE A 157 3.21 -4.67 14.80
C ILE A 157 4.26 -4.52 15.91
N HIS A 158 5.52 -4.81 15.64
CA HIS A 158 6.59 -4.83 16.65
C HIS A 158 7.11 -3.42 16.92
N GLU A 159 6.88 -2.93 18.14
CA GLU A 159 7.21 -1.55 18.52
C GLU A 159 8.71 -1.25 18.44
N SER A 160 9.57 -2.22 18.80
CA SER A 160 11.03 -2.06 18.67
C SER A 160 11.48 -1.83 17.22
N THR A 161 10.87 -2.57 16.27
CA THR A 161 11.11 -2.38 14.85
C THR A 161 10.51 -1.04 14.38
N ALA A 162 9.30 -0.70 14.84
CA ALA A 162 8.63 0.56 14.51
C ALA A 162 9.44 1.78 14.96
N GLU A 163 10.04 1.72 16.14
CA GLU A 163 10.95 2.74 16.65
C GLU A 163 12.22 2.82 15.81
N PHE A 164 12.87 1.67 15.54
CA PHE A 164 14.08 1.60 14.72
C PHE A 164 13.87 2.22 13.33
N ILE A 165 12.76 1.91 12.67
CA ILE A 165 12.44 2.46 11.34
C ILE A 165 11.89 3.90 11.41
N ARG A 166 11.76 4.48 12.59
CA ARG A 166 11.17 5.81 12.83
C ARG A 166 9.76 5.95 12.27
N ARG A 167 8.89 4.95 12.51
CA ARG A 167 7.48 5.00 12.10
C ARG A 167 6.76 6.21 12.73
N GLY A 168 7.03 6.50 14.01
CA GLY A 168 6.60 7.71 14.71
C GLY A 168 5.17 7.69 15.24
N TYR A 169 4.54 6.53 15.36
CA TYR A 169 3.27 6.28 16.04
C TYR A 169 3.22 4.83 16.57
N PRO A 170 2.52 4.59 17.70
CA PRO A 170 2.36 3.25 18.28
C PRO A 170 1.35 2.40 17.49
N LEU A 171 1.33 1.09 17.76
CA LEU A 171 0.37 0.15 17.17
C LEU A 171 -1.08 0.50 17.54
N SER A 172 -1.31 1.06 18.74
CA SER A 172 -2.63 1.50 19.18
C SER A 172 -3.28 2.51 18.22
N ASP A 173 -2.50 3.41 17.63
CA ASP A 173 -3.02 4.39 16.66
C ASP A 173 -3.54 3.72 15.40
N PHE A 174 -2.83 2.67 14.93
CA PHE A 174 -3.32 1.85 13.81
C PHE A 174 -4.65 1.17 14.15
N TYR A 175 -4.75 0.57 15.34
CA TYR A 175 -5.98 -0.09 15.77
C TYR A 175 -7.16 0.88 15.88
N HIS A 176 -6.97 2.02 16.53
CA HIS A 176 -8.01 3.05 16.65
C HIS A 176 -8.42 3.63 15.28
N ALA A 177 -7.46 3.92 14.41
CA ALA A 177 -7.76 4.39 13.05
C ALA A 177 -8.56 3.35 12.27
N TRP A 178 -8.17 2.07 12.35
CA TRP A 178 -8.90 0.97 11.74
C TRP A 178 -10.35 0.89 12.26
N GLN A 179 -10.57 0.91 13.59
CA GLN A 179 -11.91 0.89 14.18
C GLN A 179 -12.76 2.05 13.67
N ASN A 180 -12.27 3.27 13.77
CA ASN A 180 -13.00 4.48 13.38
C ASN A 180 -13.37 4.46 11.88
N LEU A 181 -12.48 3.98 11.02
CA LEU A 181 -12.74 3.82 9.59
C LEU A 181 -13.80 2.75 9.33
N LYS A 182 -13.74 1.61 10.03
CA LYS A 182 -14.75 0.53 9.92
C LYS A 182 -16.12 1.00 10.40
N GLU A 183 -16.23 1.75 11.48
CA GLU A 183 -17.47 2.37 11.96
C GLU A 183 -18.01 3.41 10.95
N ALA A 184 -17.14 4.04 10.18
CA ALA A 184 -17.52 4.93 9.09
C ALA A 184 -17.94 4.19 7.80
N GLY A 185 -17.80 2.85 7.76
CA GLY A 185 -18.10 2.01 6.59
C GLY A 185 -17.03 2.07 5.49
N ILE A 186 -15.79 2.44 5.85
CA ILE A 186 -14.69 2.63 4.92
C ILE A 186 -13.81 1.37 4.90
N SER A 187 -13.43 0.94 3.70
CA SER A 187 -12.50 -0.19 3.53
C SER A 187 -11.08 0.22 3.87
N VAL A 188 -10.39 -0.62 4.65
CA VAL A 188 -9.04 -0.39 5.14
C VAL A 188 -8.06 -1.38 4.54
N ILE A 189 -6.99 -0.87 3.95
CA ILE A 189 -5.91 -1.68 3.37
C ILE A 189 -4.63 -1.45 4.19
N ALA A 190 -4.09 -2.51 4.78
CA ALA A 190 -2.84 -2.42 5.53
C ALA A 190 -1.62 -2.49 4.61
N HIS A 191 -0.65 -1.60 4.83
CA HIS A 191 0.68 -1.71 4.24
C HIS A 191 1.63 -2.39 5.22
N VAL A 192 2.22 -3.52 4.81
CA VAL A 192 3.23 -4.27 5.56
C VAL A 192 4.52 -4.32 4.75
N ILE A 193 5.65 -4.14 5.42
CA ILE A 193 6.97 -4.26 4.79
C ILE A 193 7.62 -5.55 5.27
N LEU A 194 7.96 -6.42 4.32
CA LEU A 194 8.66 -7.67 4.56
C LEU A 194 10.17 -7.46 4.45
N GLY A 195 10.90 -7.90 5.47
CA GLY A 195 12.36 -7.80 5.53
C GLY A 195 12.87 -6.56 6.25
N LEU A 196 12.10 -6.00 7.17
CA LEU A 196 12.58 -4.94 8.06
C LEU A 196 13.76 -5.43 8.89
N PRO A 197 14.78 -4.57 9.12
CA PRO A 197 15.96 -4.95 9.90
C PRO A 197 15.59 -5.42 11.31
N GLY A 198 16.16 -6.55 11.71
CA GLY A 198 15.90 -7.14 13.03
C GLY A 198 14.67 -8.04 13.11
N GLU A 199 13.82 -8.09 12.09
CA GLU A 199 12.66 -8.98 12.10
C GLU A 199 12.99 -10.40 11.64
N SER A 200 12.61 -11.38 12.46
CA SER A 200 12.58 -12.78 12.08
C SER A 200 11.34 -13.10 11.23
N LYS A 201 11.33 -14.28 10.60
CA LYS A 201 10.13 -14.77 9.88
C LYS A 201 8.93 -14.91 10.82
N ASP A 202 9.15 -15.33 12.06
CA ASP A 202 8.06 -15.50 13.04
C ASP A 202 7.43 -14.16 13.40
N MET A 203 8.22 -13.10 13.59
CA MET A 203 7.72 -11.74 13.81
C MET A 203 6.89 -11.24 12.62
N ILE A 204 7.34 -11.51 11.39
CA ILE A 204 6.55 -11.19 10.19
C ILE A 204 5.22 -11.96 10.21
N PHE A 205 5.23 -13.25 10.55
CA PHE A 205 4.02 -14.07 10.63
C PHE A 205 3.06 -13.60 11.73
N GLU A 206 3.57 -13.12 12.86
CA GLU A 206 2.76 -12.48 13.90
C GLU A 206 2.04 -11.25 13.37
N THR A 207 2.74 -10.38 12.61
CA THR A 207 2.11 -9.22 11.94
C THR A 207 1.00 -9.66 10.97
N ILE A 208 1.22 -10.70 10.19
CA ILE A 208 0.23 -11.22 9.25
C ILE A 208 -0.98 -11.82 9.98
N ARG A 209 -0.76 -12.62 11.03
CA ARG A 209 -1.86 -13.18 11.84
C ARG A 209 -2.66 -12.09 12.53
N TYR A 210 -2.00 -11.07 13.10
CA TYR A 210 -2.67 -9.92 13.69
C TYR A 210 -3.66 -9.29 12.71
N LEU A 211 -3.24 -9.02 11.47
CA LEU A 211 -4.11 -8.46 10.44
C LEU A 211 -5.20 -9.44 9.98
N GLY A 212 -4.91 -10.74 9.96
CA GLY A 212 -5.89 -11.77 9.63
C GLY A 212 -6.99 -11.94 10.67
N HIS A 213 -6.75 -11.54 11.92
CA HIS A 213 -7.71 -11.63 13.02
C HIS A 213 -8.33 -10.29 13.43
N LEU A 214 -8.13 -9.22 12.66
CA LEU A 214 -8.81 -7.94 12.90
C LEU A 214 -10.30 -8.05 12.59
N GLY A 215 -11.15 -7.85 13.60
CA GLY A 215 -12.59 -8.02 13.45
C GLY A 215 -12.98 -9.45 13.04
N ASP A 216 -14.17 -9.62 12.46
CA ASP A 216 -14.73 -10.94 12.16
C ASP A 216 -14.13 -11.60 10.90
N HIS A 217 -13.51 -10.83 10.02
CA HIS A 217 -13.10 -11.29 8.68
C HIS A 217 -11.66 -10.93 8.31
N GLY A 218 -10.90 -10.40 9.26
CA GLY A 218 -9.57 -9.81 9.02
C GLY A 218 -9.65 -8.40 8.43
N ILE A 219 -8.49 -7.84 8.12
CA ILE A 219 -8.38 -6.56 7.39
C ILE A 219 -9.01 -6.69 5.99
N ASP A 220 -9.64 -5.62 5.46
CA ASP A 220 -10.29 -5.68 4.13
C ASP A 220 -9.30 -5.96 3.00
N GLY A 221 -8.11 -5.40 3.07
CA GLY A 221 -7.07 -5.64 2.09
C GLY A 221 -5.66 -5.47 2.63
N ILE A 222 -4.69 -6.03 1.92
CA ILE A 222 -3.28 -5.97 2.33
C ILE A 222 -2.34 -5.72 1.15
N LYS A 223 -1.28 -4.98 1.39
CA LYS A 223 -0.11 -4.86 0.53
C LYS A 223 1.09 -5.45 1.24
N LEU A 224 1.59 -6.58 0.74
CA LEU A 224 2.87 -7.15 1.16
C LEU A 224 3.95 -6.50 0.31
N GLN A 225 4.76 -5.65 0.92
CA GLN A 225 5.79 -4.89 0.24
C GLN A 225 7.16 -5.43 0.61
N LEU A 226 8.02 -5.60 -0.39
CA LEU A 226 9.45 -5.86 -0.16
C LEU A 226 10.12 -4.61 0.37
N LEU A 227 10.97 -4.73 1.38
CA LEU A 227 11.88 -3.66 1.76
C LEU A 227 12.83 -3.37 0.60
N HIS A 228 12.85 -2.12 0.13
CA HIS A 228 13.81 -1.61 -0.85
C HIS A 228 14.85 -0.75 -0.17
N ILE A 229 16.09 -0.98 -0.51
CA ILE A 229 17.19 -0.10 -0.14
C ILE A 229 17.35 0.92 -1.26
N LEU A 230 17.03 2.17 -0.98
CA LEU A 230 17.05 3.26 -1.96
C LEU A 230 18.17 4.25 -1.63
N GLU A 231 18.90 4.69 -2.64
CA GLU A 231 19.94 5.70 -2.49
C GLU A 231 19.37 6.99 -1.86
N GLY A 232 20.18 7.63 -1.00
CA GLY A 232 19.77 8.84 -0.28
C GLY A 232 18.87 8.62 0.93
N THR A 233 18.73 7.37 1.41
CA THR A 233 18.02 7.01 2.64
C THR A 233 19.00 6.58 3.72
N ASP A 234 18.63 6.78 5.00
CA ASP A 234 19.46 6.30 6.12
C ASP A 234 19.61 4.77 6.11
N LEU A 235 18.63 4.07 5.56
CA LEU A 235 18.70 2.63 5.37
C LEU A 235 19.78 2.23 4.35
N ALA A 236 20.03 3.06 3.32
CA ALA A 236 21.13 2.85 2.39
C ALA A 236 22.49 2.97 3.07
N ASP A 237 22.64 3.90 4.01
CA ASP A 237 23.87 4.06 4.77
C ASP A 237 24.12 2.87 5.72
N LEU A 238 23.08 2.32 6.32
CA LEU A 238 23.14 1.09 7.10
C LEU A 238 23.50 -0.12 6.22
N TYR A 239 22.90 -0.22 5.05
CA TYR A 239 23.18 -1.29 4.09
C TYR A 239 24.65 -1.25 3.60
N LYS A 240 25.18 -0.07 3.29
CA LYS A 240 26.60 0.10 2.90
C LYS A 240 27.59 -0.31 4.00
N LYS A 241 27.14 -0.32 5.26
CA LYS A 241 27.91 -0.85 6.42
C LYS A 241 27.69 -2.35 6.65
N GLU A 242 27.02 -3.04 5.71
CA GLU A 242 26.69 -4.47 5.78
C GLU A 242 25.86 -4.89 7.01
N THR A 243 25.08 -3.97 7.57
CA THR A 243 24.26 -4.24 8.77
C THR A 243 22.80 -4.61 8.44
N VAL A 244 22.39 -4.56 7.17
CA VAL A 244 21.04 -4.85 6.72
C VAL A 244 21.05 -5.97 5.69
N PRO A 245 20.61 -7.20 6.05
CA PRO A 245 20.47 -8.27 5.09
C PRO A 245 19.27 -8.01 4.15
N VAL A 246 19.37 -8.50 2.92
CA VAL A 246 18.29 -8.47 1.94
C VAL A 246 17.95 -9.88 1.46
N TYR A 247 16.68 -10.15 1.23
CA TYR A 247 16.23 -11.44 0.72
C TYR A 247 16.69 -11.67 -0.72
N SER A 248 17.08 -12.90 -1.04
CA SER A 248 17.10 -13.39 -2.40
C SER A 248 15.67 -13.46 -2.96
N LEU A 249 15.53 -13.56 -4.28
CA LEU A 249 14.22 -13.70 -4.92
C LEU A 249 13.45 -14.94 -4.42
N LEU A 250 14.13 -16.06 -4.22
CA LEU A 250 13.50 -17.31 -3.75
C LEU A 250 13.06 -17.19 -2.29
N GLU A 251 13.90 -16.68 -1.40
CA GLU A 251 13.54 -16.48 0.00
C GLU A 251 12.35 -15.54 0.14
N TYR A 252 12.33 -14.44 -0.62
CA TYR A 252 11.22 -13.51 -0.61
C TYR A 252 9.92 -14.12 -1.13
N THR A 253 9.97 -14.84 -2.25
CA THR A 253 8.77 -15.48 -2.81
C THR A 253 8.22 -16.56 -1.89
N ASP A 254 9.09 -17.34 -1.24
CA ASP A 254 8.66 -18.33 -0.25
C ASP A 254 8.04 -17.68 1.00
N LEU A 255 8.63 -16.58 1.49
CA LEU A 255 8.06 -15.79 2.58
C LEU A 255 6.66 -15.23 2.25
N VAL A 256 6.49 -14.66 1.06
CA VAL A 256 5.18 -14.16 0.60
C VAL A 256 4.14 -15.29 0.54
N ILE A 257 4.52 -16.47 0.07
CA ILE A 257 3.63 -17.64 0.01
C ILE A 257 3.22 -18.08 1.42
N ASP A 258 4.16 -18.12 2.36
CA ASP A 258 3.86 -18.42 3.76
C ASP A 258 2.92 -17.36 4.38
N CYS A 259 3.15 -16.07 4.11
CA CYS A 259 2.25 -15.00 4.54
C CYS A 259 0.83 -15.16 3.96
N LEU A 260 0.70 -15.49 2.68
CA LEU A 260 -0.61 -15.74 2.06
C LEU A 260 -1.36 -16.89 2.73
N SER A 261 -0.66 -17.96 3.10
CA SER A 261 -1.29 -19.12 3.77
C SER A 261 -1.88 -18.78 5.14
N LEU A 262 -1.40 -17.72 5.80
CA LEU A 262 -1.82 -17.26 7.12
C LEU A 262 -2.96 -16.23 7.08
N LEU A 263 -3.32 -15.71 5.91
CA LEU A 263 -4.39 -14.71 5.75
C LEU A 263 -5.72 -15.41 5.44
N PRO A 264 -6.85 -15.00 6.06
CA PRO A 264 -8.14 -15.56 5.69
C PRO A 264 -8.50 -15.29 4.22
N PRO A 265 -9.31 -16.16 3.58
CA PRO A 265 -9.72 -16.01 2.18
C PRO A 265 -10.47 -14.69 1.87
N SER A 266 -11.04 -14.03 2.89
CA SER A 266 -11.73 -12.74 2.79
C SER A 266 -10.80 -11.57 2.48
N VAL A 267 -9.54 -11.62 2.90
CA VAL A 267 -8.58 -10.52 2.72
C VAL A 267 -8.16 -10.35 1.27
N VAL A 268 -8.42 -9.18 0.69
CA VAL A 268 -8.03 -8.88 -0.69
C VAL A 268 -6.54 -8.53 -0.78
N ILE A 269 -5.84 -9.20 -1.67
CA ILE A 269 -4.41 -8.99 -1.88
C ILE A 269 -4.20 -7.88 -2.93
N HIS A 270 -3.85 -6.69 -2.46
CA HIS A 270 -3.63 -5.53 -3.31
C HIS A 270 -2.25 -5.53 -3.98
N ARG A 271 -1.25 -6.11 -3.31
CA ARG A 271 0.14 -6.15 -3.81
C ARG A 271 0.93 -7.27 -3.11
N LEU A 272 1.80 -7.93 -3.88
CA LEU A 272 2.69 -8.99 -3.39
C LEU A 272 4.17 -8.65 -3.47
N SER A 273 4.51 -7.47 -4.01
CA SER A 273 5.87 -6.93 -4.01
C SER A 273 5.81 -5.41 -4.19
N GLY A 274 6.80 -4.69 -3.70
CA GLY A 274 6.97 -3.28 -3.99
C GLY A 274 7.51 -3.04 -5.41
N ASP A 275 7.38 -1.81 -5.88
CA ASP A 275 8.11 -1.30 -7.05
C ASP A 275 9.05 -0.20 -6.53
N GLY A 276 10.36 -0.42 -6.55
CA GLY A 276 11.35 0.60 -6.25
C GLY A 276 11.70 1.41 -7.49
N PRO A 277 11.94 2.73 -7.37
CA PRO A 277 12.45 3.52 -8.49
C PRO A 277 13.83 3.00 -8.90
N LYS A 278 13.95 2.56 -10.15
CA LYS A 278 15.16 1.87 -10.63
C LYS A 278 16.44 2.70 -10.50
N GLU A 279 16.29 4.02 -10.62
CA GLU A 279 17.41 4.97 -10.53
C GLU A 279 17.96 5.11 -9.11
N LEU A 280 17.14 4.82 -8.10
CA LEU A 280 17.52 4.89 -6.69
C LEU A 280 17.75 3.51 -6.05
N LEU A 281 17.38 2.43 -6.75
CA LEU A 281 17.38 1.08 -6.17
C LEU A 281 18.80 0.54 -6.02
N LEU A 282 19.28 0.41 -4.79
CA LEU A 282 20.54 -0.25 -4.45
C LEU A 282 20.37 -1.76 -4.24
N ALA A 283 19.30 -2.16 -3.52
CA ALA A 283 19.03 -3.58 -3.22
C ALA A 283 17.56 -3.83 -2.86
N PRO A 284 17.08 -5.05 -3.07
CA PRO A 284 17.67 -6.09 -3.91
C PRO A 284 17.41 -5.81 -5.39
N LEU A 285 18.43 -5.86 -6.23
CA LEU A 285 18.35 -5.47 -7.66
C LEU A 285 17.34 -6.30 -8.48
N TRP A 286 17.10 -7.57 -8.10
CA TRP A 286 16.11 -8.42 -8.77
C TRP A 286 14.68 -7.84 -8.70
N SER A 287 14.36 -7.03 -7.69
CA SER A 287 13.03 -6.42 -7.51
C SER A 287 12.70 -5.41 -8.60
N GLY A 288 13.69 -4.83 -9.27
CA GLY A 288 13.51 -3.97 -10.45
C GLY A 288 12.92 -4.68 -11.67
N ASN A 289 12.84 -6.03 -11.64
CA ASN A 289 12.21 -6.84 -12.68
C ASN A 289 10.89 -7.46 -12.18
N LYS A 290 9.83 -6.65 -12.16
CA LYS A 290 8.50 -7.06 -11.69
C LYS A 290 7.98 -8.34 -12.36
N ARG A 291 8.24 -8.52 -13.67
CA ARG A 291 7.80 -9.71 -14.40
C ARG A 291 8.48 -10.98 -13.87
N LEU A 292 9.78 -10.89 -13.60
CA LEU A 292 10.54 -12.00 -12.99
C LEU A 292 9.95 -12.36 -11.63
N VAL A 293 9.70 -11.36 -10.76
CA VAL A 293 9.15 -11.59 -9.41
C VAL A 293 7.80 -12.30 -9.48
N LEU A 294 6.85 -11.77 -10.27
CA LEU A 294 5.50 -12.33 -10.38
C LEU A 294 5.49 -13.73 -11.01
N ASN A 295 6.34 -13.99 -12.01
CA ASN A 295 6.45 -15.31 -12.63
C ASN A 295 7.05 -16.31 -11.66
N THR A 296 8.09 -15.94 -10.91
CA THR A 296 8.71 -16.80 -9.89
C THR A 296 7.70 -17.13 -8.79
N LEU A 297 6.98 -16.12 -8.28
CA LEU A 297 5.95 -16.32 -7.27
C LEU A 297 4.84 -17.26 -7.77
N SER A 298 4.33 -17.06 -8.99
CA SER A 298 3.30 -17.91 -9.59
C SER A 298 3.78 -19.37 -9.74
N LYS A 299 5.03 -19.57 -10.19
CA LYS A 299 5.65 -20.88 -10.30
C LYS A 299 5.76 -21.56 -8.93
N ARG A 300 6.31 -20.85 -7.92
CA ARG A 300 6.50 -21.37 -6.57
C ARG A 300 5.18 -21.71 -5.88
N LEU A 301 4.13 -20.87 -6.03
CA LEU A 301 2.79 -21.17 -5.53
C LEU A 301 2.26 -22.51 -6.07
N LYS A 302 2.42 -22.75 -7.38
CA LYS A 302 2.02 -24.02 -8.01
C LYS A 302 2.84 -25.20 -7.51
N GLU A 303 4.17 -25.06 -7.42
CA GLU A 303 5.08 -26.11 -6.94
C GLU A 303 4.79 -26.50 -5.49
N ARG A 304 4.48 -25.51 -4.63
CA ARG A 304 4.18 -25.75 -3.22
C ARG A 304 2.72 -26.19 -2.97
N GLY A 305 1.83 -26.00 -3.94
CA GLY A 305 0.41 -26.34 -3.83
C GLY A 305 -0.32 -25.55 -2.74
N ILE A 306 0.17 -24.34 -2.38
CA ILE A 306 -0.37 -23.53 -1.29
C ILE A 306 -1.38 -22.52 -1.84
N CYS A 307 -2.52 -22.40 -1.12
CA CYS A 307 -3.53 -21.37 -1.33
C CYS A 307 -3.58 -20.41 -0.12
N GLN A 308 -4.13 -19.23 -0.36
CA GLN A 308 -4.46 -18.31 0.73
C GLN A 308 -5.42 -18.98 1.71
N GLY A 309 -5.11 -18.89 2.98
CA GLY A 309 -5.91 -19.42 4.06
C GLY A 309 -5.60 -20.87 4.47
N ASP A 310 -4.74 -21.58 3.76
CA ASP A 310 -4.43 -23.01 4.06
C ASP A 310 -3.90 -23.23 5.49
N ARG A 311 -3.32 -22.21 6.11
CA ARG A 311 -2.78 -22.24 7.49
C ARG A 311 -3.42 -21.18 8.39
N TYR A 312 -4.50 -20.56 7.92
CA TYR A 312 -5.29 -19.66 8.76
C TYR A 312 -6.10 -20.49 9.75
N LEU A 313 -5.88 -20.24 11.05
CA LEU A 313 -6.62 -20.87 12.14
C LEU A 313 -7.65 -19.84 12.63
N VAL A 314 -8.91 -20.23 12.64
CA VAL A 314 -10.03 -19.44 13.18
C VAL A 314 -9.97 -19.43 14.70
#